data_5be0c97edba9fa40db688e52d636b4a7
#
_entry.id   5be0c97edba9fa40db688e52d636b4a7
#
_cell.length_a   1.000
_cell.length_b   1.000
_cell.length_c   1.000
_cell.angle_alpha   90.00
_cell.angle_beta   90.00
_cell.angle_gamma   90.00
#
_symmetry.space_group_name_H-M   'P 1'
#
loop_
_entity.id
_entity.type
_entity.pdbx_description
1 polymer ?
#
loop_
_entity_poly.entity_id
_entity_poly.type
_entity_poly.pdbx_seq_one_letter_code
_entity_poly.pdbx_strand_id
1 'polypeptide(L)'
;MALQKYFCTFPQELIKEPIISHTLNAQFGVIPNIRAASVTEQVAMVAVEIEGPVDRIEAAVVYLRERGVTVEEIRSDDGRD
;
A
#
# COMPACT_ATOMS: atom_id res chain seq x y z
N MET A 1 -14.61 -10.51 0.39
CA MET A 1 -13.79 -9.30 0.20
C MET A 1 -13.26 -8.83 1.53
N ALA A 2 -12.02 -8.42 1.56
CA ALA A 2 -11.39 -7.91 2.77
C ALA A 2 -10.96 -6.47 2.55
N LEU A 3 -10.79 -5.75 3.63
CA LEU A 3 -10.20 -4.41 3.62
C LEU A 3 -9.06 -4.41 4.62
N GLN A 4 -7.85 -4.10 4.14
CA GLN A 4 -6.65 -4.08 4.98
C GLN A 4 -6.00 -2.72 4.86
N LYS A 5 -5.44 -2.25 5.97
CA LYS A 5 -4.81 -0.93 6.05
C LYS A 5 -3.31 -1.08 6.19
N TYR A 6 -2.57 -0.29 5.44
CA TYR A 6 -1.11 -0.35 5.44
C TYR A 6 -0.51 1.04 5.44
N PHE A 7 0.65 1.13 6.05
CA PHE A 7 1.49 2.33 5.96
C PHE A 7 2.70 1.97 5.11
N CYS A 8 2.86 2.66 3.98
CA CYS A 8 3.89 2.34 3.01
C CYS A 8 4.89 3.47 2.91
N THR A 9 6.18 3.12 2.89
CA THR A 9 7.24 4.09 2.70
C THR A 9 7.97 3.74 1.41
N PHE A 10 7.94 4.66 0.44
CA PHE A 10 8.52 4.46 -0.89
C PHE A 10 9.87 5.15 -0.95
N PRO A 11 10.93 4.44 -1.40
CA PRO A 11 12.22 5.10 -1.64
C PRO A 11 12.14 6.03 -2.84
N GLN A 12 13.13 6.91 -2.95
CA GLN A 12 13.13 7.97 -3.96
C GLN A 12 12.94 7.43 -5.38
N GLU A 13 13.58 6.31 -5.70
CA GLU A 13 13.52 5.79 -7.06
C GLU A 13 12.12 5.30 -7.46
N LEU A 14 11.25 5.04 -6.51
CA LEU A 14 9.90 4.55 -6.80
C LEU A 14 8.82 5.62 -6.73
N ILE A 15 9.18 6.84 -6.32
CA ILE A 15 8.16 7.89 -6.10
C ILE A 15 7.43 8.22 -7.40
N LYS A 16 8.12 8.18 -8.54
CA LYS A 16 7.53 8.56 -9.82
C LYS A 16 6.71 7.44 -10.46
N GLU A 17 6.81 6.21 -9.96
CA GLU A 17 6.06 5.09 -10.54
C GLU A 17 4.64 5.08 -9.98
N PRO A 18 3.62 4.87 -10.82
CA PRO A 18 2.23 4.86 -10.36
C PRO A 18 1.86 3.51 -9.75
N ILE A 19 2.60 3.09 -8.71
CA ILE A 19 2.43 1.75 -8.16
C ILE A 19 1.07 1.63 -7.47
N ILE A 20 0.78 2.54 -6.53
CA ILE A 20 -0.48 2.46 -5.79
C ILE A 20 -1.65 2.82 -6.69
N SER A 21 -1.51 3.88 -7.48
CA SER A 21 -2.64 4.38 -8.25
C SER A 21 -3.00 3.52 -9.45
N HIS A 22 -2.07 2.70 -9.94
CA HIS A 22 -2.30 1.94 -11.17
C HIS A 22 -1.90 0.47 -11.04
N THR A 23 -0.64 0.21 -10.66
CA THR A 23 -0.07 -1.13 -10.76
C THR A 23 -0.83 -2.13 -9.88
N LEU A 24 -1.18 -1.75 -8.66
CA LEU A 24 -1.86 -2.67 -7.76
C LEU A 24 -3.22 -3.09 -8.31
N ASN A 25 -3.96 -2.17 -8.90
CA ASN A 25 -5.23 -2.52 -9.51
C ASN A 25 -5.03 -3.34 -10.78
N ALA A 26 -4.11 -2.90 -11.65
CA ALA A 26 -3.93 -3.54 -12.94
C ALA A 26 -3.40 -4.97 -12.82
N GLN A 27 -2.49 -5.22 -11.90
CA GLN A 27 -1.84 -6.53 -11.80
C GLN A 27 -2.50 -7.45 -10.77
N PHE A 28 -3.04 -6.91 -9.72
CA PHE A 28 -3.56 -7.73 -8.61
C PHE A 28 -5.07 -7.65 -8.46
N GLY A 29 -5.71 -6.72 -9.16
CA GLY A 29 -7.16 -6.61 -9.10
C GLY A 29 -7.69 -6.09 -7.77
N VAL A 30 -6.82 -5.49 -6.96
CA VAL A 30 -7.25 -4.90 -5.69
C VAL A 30 -7.56 -3.43 -5.89
N ILE A 31 -8.31 -2.84 -4.95
CA ILE A 31 -8.68 -1.43 -5.01
C ILE A 31 -7.96 -0.70 -3.89
N PRO A 32 -6.92 0.08 -4.21
CA PRO A 32 -6.21 0.86 -3.20
C PRO A 32 -6.86 2.24 -3.05
N ASN A 33 -7.13 2.63 -1.81
CA ASN A 33 -7.64 3.95 -1.49
C ASN A 33 -6.62 4.65 -0.61
N ILE A 34 -6.04 5.73 -1.12
CA ILE A 34 -5.06 6.51 -0.38
C ILE A 34 -5.79 7.38 0.63
N ARG A 35 -5.47 7.21 1.90
CA ARG A 35 -6.08 7.98 2.98
C ARG A 35 -5.26 9.20 3.36
N ALA A 36 -3.94 9.09 3.26
CA ALA A 36 -3.04 10.20 3.56
C ALA A 36 -1.73 9.95 2.85
N ALA A 37 -1.05 11.01 2.48
CA ALA A 37 0.25 10.89 1.83
C ALA A 37 1.11 12.10 2.19
N SER A 38 2.41 11.84 2.37
CA SER A 38 3.39 12.88 2.61
C SER A 38 4.59 12.58 1.72
N VAL A 39 4.91 13.49 0.83
CA VAL A 39 5.95 13.27 -0.18
C VAL A 39 7.02 14.33 -0.02
N THR A 40 8.28 13.87 0.12
CA THR A 40 9.45 14.74 0.10
C THR A 40 10.31 14.36 -1.11
N GLU A 41 11.46 15.01 -1.23
CA GLU A 41 12.38 14.68 -2.31
C GLU A 41 13.00 13.30 -2.15
N GLN A 42 13.09 12.81 -0.91
CA GLN A 42 13.77 11.55 -0.63
C GLN A 42 12.83 10.38 -0.37
N VAL A 43 11.62 10.66 0.09
CA VAL A 43 10.75 9.57 0.51
C VAL A 43 9.29 9.97 0.37
N ALA A 44 8.45 9.01 0.06
CA ALA A 44 7.01 9.19 0.07
C ALA A 44 6.41 8.21 1.09
N MET A 45 5.58 8.74 1.98
CA MET A 45 4.87 7.94 2.99
C MET A 45 3.39 7.99 2.69
N VAL A 46 2.76 6.82 2.62
CA VAL A 46 1.37 6.71 2.18
C VAL A 46 0.61 5.79 3.11
N ALA A 47 -0.49 6.28 3.66
CA ALA A 47 -1.44 5.43 4.37
C ALA A 47 -2.52 5.02 3.38
N VAL A 48 -2.69 3.72 3.16
CA VAL A 48 -3.58 3.21 2.12
C VAL A 48 -4.44 2.09 2.68
N GLU A 49 -5.70 2.06 2.23
CA GLU A 49 -6.60 0.93 2.47
C GLU A 49 -6.70 0.14 1.17
N ILE A 50 -6.46 -1.17 1.26
CA ILE A 50 -6.51 -2.04 0.08
C ILE A 50 -7.69 -2.99 0.24
N GLU A 51 -8.58 -2.97 -0.74
CA GLU A 51 -9.79 -3.80 -0.73
C GLU A 51 -9.69 -4.86 -1.81
N GLY A 52 -10.06 -6.09 -1.47
CA GLY A 52 -10.07 -7.19 -2.41
C GLY A 52 -10.04 -8.54 -1.72
N PRO A 53 -9.88 -9.63 -2.48
CA PRO A 53 -9.68 -10.95 -1.89
C PRO A 53 -8.38 -10.97 -1.10
N VAL A 54 -8.37 -11.69 0.02
CA VAL A 54 -7.22 -11.69 0.93
C VAL A 54 -5.95 -12.14 0.21
N ASP A 55 -6.04 -13.17 -0.61
CA ASP A 55 -4.86 -13.69 -1.33
C ASP A 55 -4.30 -12.66 -2.30
N ARG A 56 -5.16 -11.86 -2.92
CA ARG A 56 -4.71 -10.80 -3.83
C ARG A 56 -4.06 -9.66 -3.08
N ILE A 57 -4.63 -9.29 -1.93
CA ILE A 57 -4.02 -8.25 -1.09
C ILE A 57 -2.64 -8.70 -0.64
N GLU A 58 -2.50 -9.96 -0.21
CA GLU A 58 -1.21 -10.48 0.23
C GLU A 58 -0.19 -10.47 -0.91
N ALA A 59 -0.62 -10.85 -2.11
CA ALA A 59 0.27 -10.83 -3.27
C ALA A 59 0.72 -9.41 -3.59
N ALA A 60 -0.18 -8.45 -3.47
CA ALA A 60 0.16 -7.04 -3.70
C ALA A 60 1.19 -6.55 -2.69
N VAL A 61 1.04 -6.94 -1.41
CA VAL A 61 1.99 -6.55 -0.37
C VAL A 61 3.37 -7.16 -0.63
N VAL A 62 3.42 -8.43 -1.03
CA VAL A 62 4.69 -9.08 -1.39
C VAL A 62 5.35 -8.32 -2.54
N TYR A 63 4.57 -7.97 -3.56
CA TYR A 63 5.09 -7.21 -4.69
C TYR A 63 5.70 -5.88 -4.23
N LEU A 64 4.99 -5.14 -3.36
CA LEU A 64 5.50 -3.87 -2.86
C LEU A 64 6.84 -4.06 -2.15
N ARG A 65 6.92 -5.07 -1.29
CA ARG A 65 8.15 -5.32 -0.53
C ARG A 65 9.30 -5.73 -1.44
N GLU A 66 9.01 -6.52 -2.47
CA GLU A 66 10.04 -6.93 -3.42
C GLU A 66 10.56 -5.77 -4.24
N ARG A 67 9.72 -4.75 -4.47
CA ARG A 67 10.15 -3.54 -5.17
C ARG A 67 10.94 -2.59 -4.27
N GLY A 68 11.00 -2.86 -2.96
CA GLY A 68 11.75 -2.02 -2.03
C GLY A 68 10.90 -1.09 -1.18
N VAL A 69 9.58 -1.26 -1.22
CA VAL A 69 8.67 -0.47 -0.38
C VAL A 69 8.61 -1.09 1.01
N THR A 70 8.74 -0.26 2.04
CA THR A 70 8.52 -0.70 3.41
C THR A 70 7.02 -0.68 3.67
N VAL A 71 6.46 -1.82 4.04
CA VAL A 71 5.01 -1.95 4.24
C VAL A 71 4.75 -2.43 5.66
N GLU A 72 3.98 -1.65 6.40
CA GLU A 72 3.56 -2.01 7.75
C GLU A 72 2.05 -2.09 7.80
N GLU A 73 1.53 -3.18 8.34
CA GLU A 73 0.08 -3.31 8.49
C GLU A 73 -0.40 -2.46 9.66
N ILE A 74 -1.45 -1.68 9.43
CA ILE A 74 -2.07 -0.86 10.47
C ILE A 74 -3.24 -1.64 11.03
N ARG A 75 -3.17 -1.97 12.32
CA ARG A 75 -4.27 -2.65 12.97
C ARG A 75 -5.29 -1.64 13.44
N SER A 76 -6.54 -1.91 13.17
CA SER A 76 -7.61 -0.95 13.40
C SER A 76 -8.37 -1.22 14.68
N ASP A 77 -8.02 -2.19 15.44
CA ASP A 77 -8.76 -2.51 16.67
C ASP A 77 -8.54 -1.51 17.78
N ASP A 78 -8.35 -1.84 17.58
CA ASP A 78 -8.20 -1.49 18.26
C ASP A 78 -8.40 -1.01 18.94
N GLY A 79 -8.29 -0.90 19.18
CA GLY A 79 -8.26 -0.57 19.70
C GLY A 79 -8.84 -0.22 20.27
N ARG A 80 -9.12 -0.55 20.18
CA ARG A 80 -9.66 -0.55 20.61
C ARG A 80 -9.80 -0.44 21.01
N ASP A 81 -9.62 -0.51 20.97
CA ASP A 81 -9.62 -0.68 21.29
C ASP A 81 -9.69 -0.74 21.49
#